data_3165ddd4f69276a5ccc1deef71e78e93
#
_entry.id   3165ddd4f69276a5ccc1deef71e78e93
#
_cell.length_a   1.000
_cell.length_b   1.000
_cell.length_c   1.000
_cell.angle_alpha   90.00
_cell.angle_beta   90.00
_cell.angle_gamma   90.00
#
_symmetry.space_group_name_H-M   'P 1'
#
loop_
_entity.id
_entity.type
_entity.pdbx_description
1 polymer ?
#
loop_
_entity_poly.entity_id
_entity_poly.type
_entity_poly.pdbx_seq_one_letter_code
_entity_poly.pdbx_strand_id
1 'polypeptide(L)'
;MSFYSPSDSKFTRLYHEEVEIAFSAIDCVLNREKSVYGSAELTTGLRLYEALREHKVKTRDELKQKMGAAWFTSNIWNPNVKSARDFAESVRHTLDDGTTVITPAPFTAPGWSQPEYLAFWETLLRTRTKSVWFSLNWQYSNGCTFEFAVAEDAGLPTFDHEGRPLGRSKGIELMGGAIQSLDEDGFNTSTLAENLKRVQTIDVRTREAFPV
;
A
#
# COMPACT_ATOMS: atom_id res chain seq x y z
N MET A 1 10.30 -5.73 -17.97
CA MET A 1 11.21 -6.65 -17.26
C MET A 1 10.37 -7.56 -16.40
N SER A 2 10.47 -8.86 -16.58
CA SER A 2 9.69 -9.87 -15.86
C SER A 2 10.16 -9.90 -14.41
N PHE A 3 9.28 -9.58 -13.46
CA PHE A 3 9.59 -9.46 -12.02
C PHE A 3 9.56 -10.80 -11.27
N TYR A 4 9.62 -11.93 -11.95
CA TYR A 4 9.73 -13.21 -11.27
C TYR A 4 10.54 -14.21 -12.13
N SER A 5 11.79 -14.45 -11.72
CA SER A 5 12.51 -15.64 -12.15
C SER A 5 12.45 -16.67 -10.99
N PRO A 6 11.79 -17.82 -11.16
CA PRO A 6 11.65 -18.83 -10.10
C PRO A 6 12.87 -19.76 -10.06
N SER A 7 14.08 -19.23 -9.91
CA SER A 7 15.29 -20.06 -9.98
C SER A 7 15.98 -20.35 -8.65
N ASP A 8 15.41 -19.94 -7.51
CA ASP A 8 15.96 -20.31 -6.19
C ASP A 8 14.91 -21.09 -5.38
N SER A 9 14.84 -22.38 -5.63
CA SER A 9 13.86 -23.29 -5.04
C SER A 9 13.88 -23.33 -3.50
N LYS A 10 15.00 -22.98 -2.87
CA LYS A 10 15.16 -22.96 -1.43
C LYS A 10 14.61 -21.67 -0.81
N PHE A 11 14.78 -20.54 -1.50
CA PHE A 11 14.27 -19.23 -1.07
C PHE A 11 12.74 -19.16 -1.21
N THR A 12 12.22 -19.64 -2.33
CA THR A 12 10.78 -19.75 -2.60
C THR A 12 10.07 -20.63 -1.56
N ARG A 13 10.71 -21.73 -1.12
CA ARG A 13 10.12 -22.64 -0.15
C ARG A 13 10.06 -22.05 1.26
N LEU A 14 11.12 -21.40 1.73
CA LEU A 14 11.15 -20.75 3.05
C LEU A 14 10.13 -19.59 3.10
N TYR A 15 10.04 -18.81 2.06
CA TYR A 15 9.05 -17.73 1.93
C TYR A 15 7.61 -18.26 2.03
N HIS A 16 7.28 -19.37 1.35
CA HIS A 16 5.95 -19.97 1.43
C HIS A 16 5.63 -20.44 2.84
N GLU A 17 6.56 -21.12 3.51
CA GLU A 17 6.36 -21.63 4.88
C GLU A 17 6.13 -20.48 5.88
N GLU A 18 6.94 -19.41 5.84
CA GLU A 18 6.79 -18.25 6.73
C GLU A 18 5.49 -17.48 6.49
N VAL A 19 5.12 -17.31 5.25
CA VAL A 19 3.87 -16.64 4.86
C VAL A 19 2.66 -17.47 5.28
N GLU A 20 2.68 -18.79 5.10
CA GLU A 20 1.61 -19.68 5.56
C GLU A 20 1.46 -19.66 7.08
N ILE A 21 2.58 -19.65 7.83
CA ILE A 21 2.55 -19.52 9.29
C ILE A 21 1.95 -18.17 9.69
N ALA A 22 2.36 -17.08 9.02
CA ALA A 22 1.83 -15.76 9.30
C ALA A 22 0.32 -15.69 9.02
N PHE A 23 -0.16 -16.26 7.91
CA PHE A 23 -1.59 -16.31 7.60
C PHE A 23 -2.35 -17.23 8.55
N SER A 24 -1.80 -18.35 8.96
CA SER A 24 -2.41 -19.24 9.96
C SER A 24 -2.61 -18.51 11.29
N ALA A 25 -1.63 -17.72 11.74
CA ALA A 25 -1.76 -16.91 12.94
C ALA A 25 -2.80 -15.79 12.77
N ILE A 26 -2.81 -15.14 11.62
CA ILE A 26 -3.80 -14.10 11.28
C ILE A 26 -5.21 -14.68 11.26
N ASP A 27 -5.42 -15.86 10.68
CA ASP A 27 -6.72 -16.53 10.58
C ASP A 27 -7.29 -16.94 11.95
N CYS A 28 -6.44 -17.07 12.98
CA CYS A 28 -6.89 -17.31 14.36
C CYS A 28 -7.57 -16.07 14.98
N VAL A 29 -7.29 -14.86 14.49
CA VAL A 29 -7.73 -13.58 15.09
C VAL A 29 -8.59 -12.75 14.18
N LEU A 30 -8.52 -12.97 12.85
CA LEU A 30 -9.27 -12.20 11.87
C LEU A 30 -10.55 -12.91 11.43
N ASN A 31 -11.64 -12.14 11.41
CA ASN A 31 -12.84 -12.49 10.68
C ASN A 31 -12.89 -11.64 9.42
N ARG A 32 -12.84 -12.25 8.22
CA ARG A 32 -12.86 -11.56 6.93
C ARG A 32 -14.02 -10.56 6.83
N GLU A 33 -15.21 -10.97 7.22
CA GLU A 33 -16.43 -10.16 7.15
C GLU A 33 -16.36 -8.90 8.05
N LYS A 34 -15.46 -8.92 9.03
CA LYS A 34 -15.25 -7.84 10.00
C LYS A 34 -13.87 -7.20 9.88
N SER A 35 -13.11 -7.52 8.82
CA SER A 35 -11.76 -6.98 8.64
C SER A 35 -11.71 -5.97 7.51
N VAL A 36 -11.17 -4.80 7.77
CA VAL A 36 -10.89 -3.77 6.77
C VAL A 36 -9.40 -3.44 6.76
N TYR A 37 -8.90 -2.97 5.63
CA TYR A 37 -7.50 -2.61 5.48
C TYR A 37 -7.35 -1.09 5.41
N GLY A 38 -6.48 -0.55 6.26
CA GLY A 38 -6.10 0.86 6.24
C GLY A 38 -4.78 1.06 5.51
N SER A 39 -4.85 1.47 4.25
CA SER A 39 -3.71 1.78 3.40
C SER A 39 -3.18 3.17 3.71
N ALA A 40 -1.91 3.26 4.09
CA ALA A 40 -1.25 4.53 4.40
C ALA A 40 0.23 4.50 4.00
N GLU A 41 0.76 5.68 3.66
CA GLU A 41 2.16 5.82 3.25
C GLU A 41 3.14 5.51 4.41
N LEU A 42 4.20 4.77 4.11
CA LEU A 42 5.26 4.45 5.07
C LEU A 42 6.64 4.92 4.57
N THR A 43 7.13 4.33 3.48
CA THR A 43 8.49 4.57 2.95
C THR A 43 8.53 5.53 1.77
N THR A 44 7.42 5.65 1.04
CA THR A 44 7.20 6.57 -0.06
C THR A 44 5.92 7.35 0.22
N GLY A 45 5.70 8.47 -0.45
CA GLY A 45 4.54 9.31 -0.26
C GLY A 45 4.89 10.79 -0.23
N LEU A 46 3.89 11.65 -0.02
CA LEU A 46 4.04 13.09 -0.16
C LEU A 46 5.16 13.66 0.72
N ARG A 47 5.25 13.23 1.98
CA ARG A 47 6.30 13.68 2.92
C ARG A 47 7.72 13.40 2.40
N LEU A 48 7.92 12.25 1.75
CA LEU A 48 9.22 11.95 1.13
C LEU A 48 9.52 12.93 -0.01
N TYR A 49 8.56 13.15 -0.92
CA TYR A 49 8.76 14.05 -2.06
C TYR A 49 8.98 15.50 -1.63
N GLU A 50 8.29 15.98 -0.60
CA GLU A 50 8.53 17.29 0.00
C GLU A 50 9.97 17.40 0.53
N ALA A 51 10.45 16.39 1.24
CA ALA A 51 11.83 16.35 1.73
C ALA A 51 12.85 16.28 0.58
N LEU A 52 12.56 15.55 -0.49
CA LEU A 52 13.42 15.51 -1.68
C LEU A 52 13.54 16.89 -2.33
N ARG A 53 12.43 17.64 -2.45
CA ARG A 53 12.42 19.03 -2.96
C ARG A 53 13.23 19.96 -2.07
N GLU A 54 12.97 19.94 -0.76
CA GLU A 54 13.65 20.79 0.23
C GLU A 54 15.15 20.59 0.20
N HIS A 55 15.58 19.33 0.15
CA HIS A 55 17.01 18.99 0.16
C HIS A 55 17.65 18.94 -1.24
N LYS A 56 16.88 19.27 -2.32
CA LYS A 56 17.36 19.31 -3.71
C LYS A 56 18.06 18.02 -4.14
N VAL A 57 17.43 16.88 -3.82
CA VAL A 57 17.84 15.53 -4.24
C VAL A 57 16.69 14.84 -4.96
N LYS A 58 16.97 13.79 -5.73
CA LYS A 58 15.97 13.14 -6.57
C LYS A 58 15.54 11.78 -6.05
N THR A 59 16.32 11.17 -5.18
CA THR A 59 16.04 9.81 -4.70
C THR A 59 16.12 9.72 -3.17
N ARG A 60 15.41 8.73 -2.64
CA ARG A 60 15.49 8.40 -1.22
C ARG A 60 16.91 8.08 -0.76
N ASP A 61 17.68 7.42 -1.62
CA ASP A 61 19.05 7.01 -1.27
C ASP A 61 19.99 8.22 -1.25
N GLU A 62 19.86 9.16 -2.19
CA GLU A 62 20.55 10.46 -2.13
C GLU A 62 20.18 11.23 -0.85
N LEU A 63 18.88 11.22 -0.48
CA LEU A 63 18.44 11.88 0.76
C LEU A 63 19.09 11.24 1.99
N LYS A 64 19.10 9.91 2.06
CA LYS A 64 19.76 9.18 3.16
C LYS A 64 21.27 9.40 3.17
N GLN A 65 21.91 9.46 2.01
CA GLN A 65 23.33 9.75 1.91
C GLN A 65 23.65 11.18 2.41
N LYS A 66 22.80 12.15 2.07
CA LYS A 66 22.98 13.55 2.43
C LYS A 66 22.68 13.84 3.91
N MET A 67 21.58 13.29 4.41
CA MET A 67 21.04 13.61 5.74
C MET A 67 21.33 12.56 6.80
N GLY A 68 21.67 11.33 6.39
CA GLY A 68 21.84 10.18 7.26
C GLY A 68 20.59 9.35 7.47
N ALA A 69 20.79 8.05 7.74
CA ALA A 69 19.69 7.11 7.97
C ALA A 69 18.85 7.46 9.21
N ALA A 70 19.46 7.96 10.27
CA ALA A 70 18.78 8.38 11.48
C ALA A 70 17.82 9.56 11.22
N TRP A 71 18.26 10.54 10.41
CA TRP A 71 17.41 11.65 10.00
C TRP A 71 16.20 11.15 9.22
N PHE A 72 16.41 10.27 8.25
CA PHE A 72 15.31 9.66 7.47
C PHE A 72 14.29 8.95 8.36
N THR A 73 14.79 8.17 9.32
CA THR A 73 13.93 7.49 10.29
C THR A 73 13.10 8.48 11.10
N SER A 74 13.71 9.55 11.61
CA SER A 74 13.04 10.53 12.47
C SER A 74 12.08 11.46 11.71
N ASN A 75 12.38 11.81 10.45
CA ASN A 75 11.64 12.83 9.72
C ASN A 75 10.68 12.25 8.65
N ILE A 76 10.88 11.02 8.20
CA ILE A 76 10.04 10.36 7.20
C ILE A 76 9.34 9.15 7.81
N TRP A 77 10.11 8.14 8.22
CA TRP A 77 9.56 6.85 8.65
C TRP A 77 8.66 6.96 9.90
N ASN A 78 9.20 7.48 11.00
CA ASN A 78 8.45 7.56 12.26
C ASN A 78 7.18 8.42 12.14
N PRO A 79 7.21 9.62 11.51
CA PRO A 79 5.99 10.39 11.27
C PRO A 79 4.97 9.66 10.40
N ASN A 80 5.39 8.94 9.35
CA ASN A 80 4.49 8.16 8.53
C ASN A 80 3.87 7.00 9.31
N VAL A 81 4.66 6.25 10.09
CA VAL A 81 4.16 5.18 10.96
C VAL A 81 3.14 5.73 11.97
N LYS A 82 3.41 6.91 12.55
CA LYS A 82 2.46 7.56 13.44
C LYS A 82 1.17 7.93 12.70
N SER A 83 1.28 8.60 11.56
CA SER A 83 0.11 8.98 10.74
C SER A 83 -0.72 7.76 10.30
N ALA A 84 -0.06 6.65 9.95
CA ALA A 84 -0.76 5.42 9.58
C ALA A 84 -1.52 4.79 10.77
N ARG A 85 -0.96 4.84 11.98
CA ARG A 85 -1.64 4.39 13.20
C ARG A 85 -2.82 5.29 13.56
N ASP A 86 -2.62 6.61 13.52
CA ASP A 86 -3.68 7.59 13.78
C ASP A 86 -4.82 7.43 12.77
N PHE A 87 -4.49 7.19 11.50
CA PHE A 87 -5.47 6.88 10.46
C PHE A 87 -6.23 5.58 10.73
N ALA A 88 -5.54 4.49 11.05
CA ALA A 88 -6.19 3.23 11.40
C ALA A 88 -7.12 3.37 12.60
N GLU A 89 -6.75 4.19 13.59
CA GLU A 89 -7.61 4.50 14.72
C GLU A 89 -8.85 5.32 14.33
N SER A 90 -8.68 6.33 13.45
CA SER A 90 -9.83 7.09 12.94
C SER A 90 -10.82 6.22 12.16
N VAL A 91 -10.30 5.30 11.32
CA VAL A 91 -11.13 4.31 10.61
C VAL A 91 -11.88 3.42 11.61
N ARG A 92 -11.21 2.96 12.68
CA ARG A 92 -11.84 2.13 13.72
C ARG A 92 -12.99 2.84 14.42
N HIS A 93 -12.83 4.14 14.69
CA HIS A 93 -13.90 4.93 15.30
C HIS A 93 -15.09 5.21 14.38
N THR A 94 -14.89 5.11 13.06
CA THR A 94 -15.96 5.31 12.06
C THR A 94 -16.76 4.05 11.82
N LEU A 95 -16.18 2.88 12.11
CA LEU A 95 -16.79 1.58 11.85
C LEU A 95 -17.48 1.01 13.09
N ASP A 96 -18.37 0.04 12.86
CA ASP A 96 -19.08 -0.66 13.92
C ASP A 96 -18.14 -1.40 14.88
N ASP A 97 -18.57 -1.55 16.13
CA ASP A 97 -17.90 -2.33 17.16
C ASP A 97 -17.63 -3.76 16.66
N GLY A 98 -16.40 -4.21 16.87
CA GLY A 98 -15.92 -5.52 16.45
C GLY A 98 -15.34 -5.58 15.04
N THR A 99 -15.24 -4.46 14.32
CA THR A 99 -14.47 -4.40 13.07
C THR A 99 -12.98 -4.31 13.35
N THR A 100 -12.21 -5.22 12.75
CA THR A 100 -10.75 -5.21 12.85
C THR A 100 -10.16 -4.36 11.73
N VAL A 101 -9.37 -3.34 12.10
CA VAL A 101 -8.62 -2.52 11.14
C VAL A 101 -7.19 -3.04 11.05
N ILE A 102 -6.82 -3.54 9.88
CA ILE A 102 -5.48 -4.01 9.57
C ILE A 102 -4.70 -2.86 8.96
N THR A 103 -3.49 -2.60 9.43
CA THR A 103 -2.59 -1.60 8.85
C THR A 103 -1.17 -2.15 8.75
N PRO A 104 -0.40 -1.85 7.70
CA PRO A 104 0.97 -2.32 7.56
C PRO A 104 1.95 -1.66 8.53
N ALA A 105 1.57 -0.55 9.17
CA ALA A 105 2.47 0.30 9.95
C ALA A 105 3.28 -0.40 11.06
N PRO A 106 2.73 -1.35 11.85
CA PRO A 106 3.51 -2.05 12.87
C PRO A 106 4.20 -3.32 12.36
N PHE A 107 3.91 -3.74 11.12
CA PHE A 107 4.35 -5.04 10.63
C PHE A 107 5.78 -4.96 10.11
N THR A 108 6.64 -5.80 10.67
CA THR A 108 8.02 -5.99 10.21
C THR A 108 8.33 -7.47 10.15
N ALA A 109 8.83 -7.93 9.02
CA ALA A 109 9.29 -9.30 8.82
C ALA A 109 10.80 -9.25 8.50
N PRO A 110 11.67 -9.63 9.46
CA PRO A 110 13.11 -9.61 9.24
C PRO A 110 13.50 -10.49 8.04
N GLY A 111 14.33 -9.95 7.16
CA GLY A 111 14.80 -10.65 5.96
C GLY A 111 13.89 -10.52 4.73
N TRP A 112 12.68 -10.00 4.87
CA TRP A 112 11.80 -9.80 3.72
C TRP A 112 12.26 -8.62 2.86
N SER A 113 12.25 -8.83 1.55
CA SER A 113 12.44 -7.81 0.54
C SER A 113 11.11 -7.13 0.17
N GLN A 114 11.17 -6.05 -0.61
CA GLN A 114 9.96 -5.35 -1.06
C GLN A 114 8.96 -6.24 -1.83
N PRO A 115 9.38 -7.13 -2.76
CA PRO A 115 8.46 -8.06 -3.43
C PRO A 115 7.70 -8.98 -2.46
N GLU A 116 8.35 -9.45 -1.40
CA GLU A 116 7.74 -10.34 -0.40
C GLU A 116 6.66 -9.60 0.40
N TYR A 117 6.93 -8.37 0.83
CA TYR A 117 5.91 -7.52 1.44
C TYR A 117 4.71 -7.29 0.51
N LEU A 118 4.96 -6.98 -0.77
CA LEU A 118 3.87 -6.75 -1.73
C LEU A 118 3.02 -8.00 -1.94
N ALA A 119 3.65 -9.18 -2.09
CA ALA A 119 2.93 -10.44 -2.25
C ALA A 119 2.10 -10.80 -0.99
N PHE A 120 2.65 -10.56 0.20
CA PHE A 120 1.94 -10.77 1.46
C PHE A 120 0.70 -9.86 1.55
N TRP A 121 0.85 -8.55 1.32
CA TRP A 121 -0.25 -7.60 1.38
C TRP A 121 -1.29 -7.84 0.29
N GLU A 122 -0.88 -8.19 -0.94
CA GLU A 122 -1.81 -8.58 -2.00
C GLU A 122 -2.66 -9.79 -1.58
N THR A 123 -2.03 -10.83 -1.03
CA THR A 123 -2.75 -12.01 -0.56
C THR A 123 -3.72 -11.67 0.56
N LEU A 124 -3.29 -10.86 1.54
CA LEU A 124 -4.13 -10.43 2.65
C LEU A 124 -5.35 -9.62 2.16
N LEU A 125 -5.13 -8.66 1.27
CA LEU A 125 -6.20 -7.86 0.68
C LEU A 125 -7.23 -8.76 -0.01
N ARG A 126 -6.79 -9.65 -0.90
CA ARG A 126 -7.69 -10.50 -1.68
C ARG A 126 -8.48 -11.50 -0.85
N THR A 127 -7.90 -12.00 0.24
CA THR A 127 -8.46 -13.16 0.94
C THR A 127 -9.01 -12.86 2.32
N ARG A 128 -8.62 -11.75 2.97
CA ARG A 128 -8.89 -11.50 4.39
C ARG A 128 -9.46 -10.14 4.71
N THR A 129 -9.79 -9.34 3.68
CA THR A 129 -10.43 -8.04 3.89
C THR A 129 -11.72 -7.91 3.11
N LYS A 130 -12.67 -7.13 3.63
CA LYS A 130 -13.93 -6.81 2.98
C LYS A 130 -13.91 -5.45 2.28
N SER A 131 -12.99 -4.56 2.66
CA SER A 131 -12.85 -3.22 2.07
C SER A 131 -11.50 -2.62 2.38
N VAL A 132 -11.11 -1.59 1.62
CA VAL A 132 -9.86 -0.87 1.77
C VAL A 132 -10.13 0.62 1.95
N TRP A 133 -9.53 1.20 2.97
CA TRP A 133 -9.59 2.63 3.27
C TRP A 133 -8.24 3.25 3.00
N PHE A 134 -8.22 4.41 2.34
CA PHE A 134 -7.00 5.09 1.92
C PHE A 134 -6.80 6.38 2.69
N SER A 135 -5.60 6.55 3.26
CA SER A 135 -5.22 7.79 3.95
C SER A 135 -5.17 8.99 3.00
N LEU A 136 -5.14 10.19 3.55
CA LEU A 136 -4.93 11.41 2.75
C LEU A 136 -3.59 11.30 1.99
N ASN A 137 -3.58 11.74 0.74
CA ASN A 137 -2.39 11.73 -0.14
C ASN A 137 -1.82 10.35 -0.50
N TRP A 138 -2.57 9.28 -0.30
CA TRP A 138 -2.18 7.91 -0.63
C TRP A 138 -1.64 7.74 -2.06
N GLN A 139 -2.11 8.54 -3.01
CA GLN A 139 -1.76 8.49 -4.43
C GLN A 139 -0.28 8.81 -4.72
N TYR A 140 0.43 9.40 -3.76
CA TYR A 140 1.88 9.64 -3.84
C TYR A 140 2.71 8.45 -3.35
N SER A 141 2.10 7.40 -2.81
CA SER A 141 2.80 6.23 -2.27
C SER A 141 2.78 5.06 -3.24
N ASN A 142 3.95 4.51 -3.55
CA ASN A 142 4.08 3.31 -4.38
C ASN A 142 3.32 2.11 -3.78
N GLY A 143 3.36 1.94 -2.45
CA GLY A 143 2.64 0.88 -1.75
C GLY A 143 1.13 1.08 -1.84
N CYS A 144 0.64 2.27 -1.50
CA CYS A 144 -0.79 2.55 -1.51
C CYS A 144 -1.40 2.45 -2.91
N THR A 145 -0.69 2.93 -3.94
CA THR A 145 -1.18 2.80 -5.34
C THR A 145 -1.19 1.35 -5.83
N PHE A 146 -0.24 0.53 -5.38
CA PHE A 146 -0.27 -0.92 -5.60
C PHE A 146 -1.49 -1.56 -4.89
N GLU A 147 -1.72 -1.23 -3.63
CA GLU A 147 -2.84 -1.73 -2.84
C GLU A 147 -4.19 -1.30 -3.44
N PHE A 148 -4.28 -0.07 -3.99
CA PHE A 148 -5.46 0.37 -4.72
C PHE A 148 -5.68 -0.46 -5.99
N ALA A 149 -4.63 -0.74 -6.76
CA ALA A 149 -4.73 -1.59 -7.95
C ALA A 149 -5.18 -3.02 -7.59
N VAL A 150 -4.68 -3.58 -6.48
CA VAL A 150 -5.11 -4.89 -5.96
C VAL A 150 -6.58 -4.86 -5.53
N ALA A 151 -6.99 -3.83 -4.79
CA ALA A 151 -8.37 -3.69 -4.32
C ALA A 151 -9.36 -3.59 -5.49
N GLU A 152 -9.04 -2.77 -6.50
CA GLU A 152 -9.85 -2.63 -7.70
C GLU A 152 -9.94 -3.93 -8.52
N ASP A 153 -8.82 -4.65 -8.67
CA ASP A 153 -8.78 -5.94 -9.37
C ASP A 153 -9.56 -7.03 -8.61
N ALA A 154 -9.51 -7.03 -7.29
CA ALA A 154 -10.26 -7.94 -6.43
C ALA A 154 -11.73 -7.55 -6.24
N GLY A 155 -12.18 -6.41 -6.78
CA GLY A 155 -13.54 -5.92 -6.62
C GLY A 155 -13.88 -5.48 -5.20
N LEU A 156 -12.89 -5.17 -4.37
CA LEU A 156 -13.10 -4.71 -3.00
C LEU A 156 -13.64 -3.27 -2.99
N PRO A 157 -14.63 -2.96 -2.16
CA PRO A 157 -15.02 -1.57 -1.90
C PRO A 157 -13.85 -0.74 -1.40
N THR A 158 -13.65 0.44 -2.01
CA THR A 158 -12.59 1.37 -1.65
C THR A 158 -13.17 2.67 -1.10
N PHE A 159 -12.56 3.21 -0.05
CA PHE A 159 -13.00 4.42 0.63
C PHE A 159 -11.81 5.39 0.82
N ASP A 160 -12.10 6.68 0.80
CA ASP A 160 -11.14 7.72 1.17
C ASP A 160 -11.00 7.86 2.70
N HIS A 161 -10.15 8.79 3.15
CA HIS A 161 -9.88 9.03 4.57
C HIS A 161 -11.08 9.59 5.36
N GLU A 162 -12.14 10.04 4.68
CA GLU A 162 -13.40 10.51 5.28
C GLU A 162 -14.50 9.45 5.19
N GLY A 163 -14.22 8.27 4.65
CA GLY A 163 -15.19 7.19 4.52
C GLY A 163 -16.12 7.32 3.32
N ARG A 164 -15.83 8.20 2.37
CA ARG A 164 -16.59 8.32 1.13
C ARG A 164 -16.09 7.30 0.13
N PRO A 165 -16.98 6.69 -0.69
CA PRO A 165 -16.56 5.78 -1.76
C PRO A 165 -15.51 6.45 -2.66
N LEU A 166 -14.34 5.81 -2.78
CA LEU A 166 -13.25 6.34 -3.59
C LEU A 166 -13.47 6.04 -5.07
N GLY A 167 -13.81 4.81 -5.40
CA GLY A 167 -14.11 4.36 -6.75
C GLY A 167 -12.93 4.48 -7.72
N ARG A 168 -12.96 3.63 -8.75
CA ARG A 168 -11.89 3.50 -9.73
C ARG A 168 -11.57 4.79 -10.49
N SER A 169 -12.60 5.47 -11.01
CA SER A 169 -12.41 6.69 -11.81
C SER A 169 -11.73 7.79 -11.00
N LYS A 170 -12.14 7.96 -9.74
CA LYS A 170 -11.52 8.95 -8.85
C LYS A 170 -10.09 8.58 -8.49
N GLY A 171 -9.83 7.28 -8.25
CA GLY A 171 -8.47 6.80 -8.01
C GLY A 171 -7.54 7.04 -9.20
N ILE A 172 -7.98 6.77 -10.44
CA ILE A 172 -7.24 7.06 -11.68
C ILE A 172 -6.92 8.56 -11.79
N GLU A 173 -7.90 9.43 -11.54
CA GLU A 173 -7.72 10.89 -11.55
C GLU A 173 -6.64 11.33 -10.55
N LEU A 174 -6.73 10.86 -9.30
CA LEU A 174 -5.79 11.20 -8.23
C LEU A 174 -4.37 10.70 -8.53
N MET A 175 -4.24 9.45 -8.97
CA MET A 175 -2.94 8.88 -9.35
C MET A 175 -2.32 9.62 -10.53
N GLY A 176 -3.12 9.95 -11.56
CA GLY A 176 -2.66 10.71 -12.71
C GLY A 176 -2.17 12.10 -12.33
N GLY A 177 -2.89 12.81 -11.47
CA GLY A 177 -2.49 14.12 -10.96
C GLY A 177 -1.21 14.06 -10.12
N ALA A 178 -1.05 13.03 -9.29
CA ALA A 178 0.19 12.83 -8.52
C ALA A 178 1.40 12.56 -9.43
N ILE A 179 1.24 11.71 -10.44
CA ILE A 179 2.30 11.42 -11.42
C ILE A 179 2.71 12.68 -12.14
N GLN A 180 1.74 13.45 -12.67
CA GLN A 180 2.02 14.71 -13.37
C GLN A 180 2.81 15.68 -12.48
N SER A 181 2.36 15.91 -11.24
CA SER A 181 3.04 16.81 -10.31
C SER A 181 4.47 16.37 -10.00
N LEU A 182 4.70 15.06 -9.84
CA LEU A 182 6.03 14.53 -9.56
C LEU A 182 6.95 14.55 -10.77
N ASP A 183 6.43 14.33 -11.98
CA ASP A 183 7.17 14.43 -13.24
C ASP A 183 7.61 15.87 -13.52
N GLU A 184 6.76 16.86 -13.24
CA GLU A 184 7.09 18.29 -13.34
C GLU A 184 8.27 18.65 -12.41
N ASP A 185 8.38 18.01 -11.26
CA ASP A 185 9.52 18.13 -10.34
C ASP A 185 10.72 17.26 -10.76
N GLY A 186 10.59 16.42 -11.78
CA GLY A 186 11.63 15.53 -12.30
C GLY A 186 11.94 14.36 -11.37
N PHE A 187 10.95 13.87 -10.61
CA PHE A 187 11.06 12.63 -9.84
C PHE A 187 10.75 11.40 -10.70
N ASN A 188 11.25 10.25 -10.27
CA ASN A 188 10.93 8.98 -10.93
C ASN A 188 9.54 8.49 -10.50
N THR A 189 8.61 8.42 -11.45
CA THR A 189 7.22 8.01 -11.27
C THR A 189 6.91 6.63 -11.85
N SER A 190 7.91 5.89 -12.32
CA SER A 190 7.70 4.62 -13.05
C SER A 190 6.78 3.63 -12.32
N THR A 191 7.00 3.42 -11.02
CA THR A 191 6.17 2.51 -10.21
C THR A 191 4.71 3.01 -10.08
N LEU A 192 4.52 4.31 -9.89
CA LEU A 192 3.16 4.90 -9.85
C LEU A 192 2.45 4.73 -11.19
N ALA A 193 3.17 4.97 -12.30
CA ALA A 193 2.64 4.81 -13.66
C ALA A 193 2.30 3.34 -13.98
N GLU A 194 3.12 2.39 -13.55
CA GLU A 194 2.81 0.95 -13.66
C GLU A 194 1.54 0.58 -12.90
N ASN A 195 1.39 1.06 -11.65
CA ASN A 195 0.20 0.81 -10.85
C ASN A 195 -1.04 1.47 -11.48
N LEU A 196 -0.93 2.71 -11.98
CA LEU A 196 -2.00 3.39 -12.71
C LEU A 196 -2.43 2.59 -13.95
N LYS A 197 -1.46 2.14 -14.75
CA LYS A 197 -1.74 1.30 -15.92
C LYS A 197 -2.47 0.02 -15.52
N ARG A 198 -2.06 -0.64 -14.43
CA ARG A 198 -2.73 -1.82 -13.90
C ARG A 198 -4.21 -1.52 -13.62
N VAL A 199 -4.52 -0.42 -12.92
CA VAL A 199 -5.90 -0.01 -12.64
C VAL A 199 -6.68 0.26 -13.92
N GLN A 200 -6.09 0.94 -14.91
CA GLN A 200 -6.73 1.27 -16.19
C GLN A 200 -7.08 0.04 -17.03
N THR A 201 -6.28 -1.03 -16.92
CA THR A 201 -6.44 -2.25 -17.74
C THR A 201 -7.34 -3.32 -17.11
N ILE A 202 -7.85 -3.13 -15.89
CA ILE A 202 -8.78 -4.06 -15.25
C ILE A 202 -10.06 -4.17 -16.11
N ASP A 203 -10.40 -5.37 -16.56
CA ASP A 203 -11.63 -5.60 -17.33
C ASP A 203 -12.86 -5.58 -16.40
N VAL A 204 -13.76 -4.64 -16.67
CA VAL A 204 -14.99 -4.48 -15.87
C VAL A 204 -15.91 -5.69 -16.00
N ARG A 205 -15.78 -6.50 -17.05
CA ARG A 205 -16.63 -7.66 -17.31
C ARG A 205 -16.45 -8.80 -16.30
N THR A 206 -15.32 -8.85 -15.61
CA THR A 206 -15.06 -9.87 -14.58
C THR A 206 -15.80 -9.61 -13.26
N ARG A 207 -16.34 -8.43 -13.03
CA ARG A 207 -17.07 -8.09 -11.79
C ARG A 207 -18.47 -8.67 -11.66
N GLU A 208 -19.11 -9.02 -12.79
CA GLU A 208 -20.48 -9.58 -12.77
C GLU A 208 -20.53 -11.09 -12.44
N ALA A 209 -19.38 -11.76 -12.35
CA ALA A 209 -19.29 -13.21 -12.15
C ALA A 209 -19.29 -13.66 -10.67
N PHE A 210 -19.21 -12.73 -9.71
CA PHE A 210 -19.29 -13.04 -8.28
C PHE A 210 -20.37 -12.17 -7.61
N PRO A 211 -21.64 -12.60 -7.63
CA PRO A 211 -22.65 -11.95 -6.79
C PRO A 211 -22.30 -12.22 -5.33
N VAL A 212 -22.31 -11.17 -4.54
CA VAL A 212 -22.14 -11.13 -3.08
C VAL A 212 -23.24 -11.92 -2.39
#